data_0beb98e3b77dfa28d5dda74e11525048
#
_entry.id   0beb98e3b77dfa28d5dda74e11525048
#
_cell.length_a   1.000
_cell.length_b   1.000
_cell.length_c   1.000
_cell.angle_alpha   90.00
_cell.angle_beta   90.00
_cell.angle_gamma   90.00
#
_symmetry.space_group_name_H-M   'P 1'
#
loop_
_entity.id
_entity.type
_entity.pdbx_description
1 polymer ?
#
loop_
_entity_poly.entity_id
_entity_poly.type
_entity_poly.pdbx_seq_one_letter_code
_entity_poly.pdbx_strand_id
1 'polypeptide(L)'
;MFNIIKADFYKLWKSKILLWITLGFLGILLLGNGLAQGGDGVMTLMSDSMNYNLVHFGKKGTQMMIELLKGSNVILFFLIPIVINVFISDFKYKTIKNTVSYQYSRTTIYLSKMLICALFALILPILYVVLGLMMSILFNGFVSIRLSELITVLKIILLQLPLYIGFTGMMIFIGILFKSNMATTLFTILYQFMMIFISAIATSIHLSEIDPVTCLDHLAYLNNLSTSIIYKTEFVGFIFILISLTLGIYVFCYRDIA
;
A
#
# COMPACT_ATOMS: atom_id res chain seq x y z
N MET A 1 17.16 18.52 2.67
CA MET A 1 16.27 17.41 2.24
C MET A 1 16.93 16.05 2.47
N PHE A 2 18.08 15.76 1.89
CA PHE A 2 18.76 14.44 2.00
C PHE A 2 19.04 13.99 3.44
N ASN A 3 19.49 14.89 4.33
CA ASN A 3 19.77 14.59 5.73
C ASN A 3 18.50 14.15 6.50
N ILE A 4 17.33 14.73 6.17
CA ILE A 4 16.05 14.35 6.78
C ILE A 4 15.68 12.94 6.33
N ILE A 5 15.81 12.65 5.04
CA ILE A 5 15.54 11.31 4.47
C ILE A 5 16.42 10.25 5.15
N LYS A 6 17.74 10.53 5.28
CA LYS A 6 18.68 9.62 5.94
C LYS A 6 18.32 9.36 7.41
N ALA A 7 17.93 10.40 8.13
CA ALA A 7 17.53 10.30 9.54
C ALA A 7 16.25 9.47 9.72
N ASP A 8 15.22 9.72 8.90
CA ASP A 8 13.96 8.98 8.96
C ASP A 8 14.12 7.53 8.51
N PHE A 9 14.96 7.26 7.51
CA PHE A 9 15.30 5.90 7.10
C PHE A 9 16.03 5.14 8.21
N TYR A 10 17.00 5.77 8.86
CA TYR A 10 17.70 5.19 10.00
C TYR A 10 16.75 4.89 11.18
N LYS A 11 15.81 5.80 11.44
CA LYS A 11 14.77 5.63 12.46
C LYS A 11 13.89 4.40 12.17
N LEU A 12 13.45 4.23 10.93
CA LEU A 12 12.67 3.05 10.50
C LEU A 12 13.47 1.76 10.66
N TRP A 13 14.73 1.77 10.25
CA TRP A 13 15.60 0.59 10.36
C TRP A 13 15.79 0.17 11.82
N LYS A 14 16.08 1.14 12.70
CA LYS A 14 16.32 0.87 14.13
C LYS A 14 15.05 0.50 14.89
N SER A 15 13.87 0.92 14.44
CA SER A 15 12.59 0.66 15.10
C SER A 15 12.09 -0.79 14.96
N LYS A 16 12.79 -1.65 14.21
CA LYS A 16 12.38 -3.03 13.89
C LYS A 16 11.00 -3.16 13.21
N ILE A 17 10.40 -2.06 12.76
CA ILE A 17 9.11 -2.07 12.07
C ILE A 17 9.18 -2.95 10.82
N LEU A 18 10.25 -2.85 10.05
CA LEU A 18 10.45 -3.68 8.86
C LEU A 18 10.46 -5.18 9.19
N LEU A 19 11.03 -5.56 10.33
CA LEU A 19 11.01 -6.95 10.79
C LEU A 19 9.57 -7.40 11.10
N TRP A 20 8.79 -6.59 11.79
CA TRP A 20 7.39 -6.91 12.07
C TRP A 20 6.54 -6.99 10.80
N ILE A 21 6.80 -6.13 9.81
CA ILE A 21 6.13 -6.17 8.50
C ILE A 21 6.47 -7.48 7.77
N THR A 22 7.75 -7.87 7.72
CA THR A 22 8.16 -9.13 7.08
C THR A 22 7.56 -10.34 7.77
N LEU A 23 7.52 -10.37 9.10
CA LEU A 23 6.85 -11.42 9.88
C LEU A 23 5.34 -11.46 9.60
N GLY A 24 4.69 -10.31 9.50
CA GLY A 24 3.28 -10.21 9.14
C GLY A 24 2.98 -10.78 7.75
N PHE A 25 3.78 -10.43 6.75
CA PHE A 25 3.65 -11.00 5.41
C PHE A 25 3.88 -12.52 5.42
N LEU A 26 4.91 -12.99 6.11
CA LEU A 26 5.16 -14.43 6.26
C LEU A 26 3.98 -15.14 6.93
N GLY A 27 3.39 -14.56 7.97
CA GLY A 27 2.21 -15.11 8.65
C GLY A 27 1.02 -15.28 7.70
N ILE A 28 0.69 -14.24 6.91
CA ILE A 28 -0.40 -14.29 5.92
C ILE A 28 -0.11 -15.35 4.85
N LEU A 29 1.12 -15.40 4.34
CA LEU A 29 1.52 -16.35 3.30
C LEU A 29 1.52 -17.80 3.80
N LEU A 30 1.94 -18.04 5.06
CA LEU A 30 1.89 -19.35 5.69
C LEU A 30 0.45 -19.83 5.87
N LEU A 31 -0.44 -18.96 6.37
CA LEU A 31 -1.84 -19.29 6.54
C LEU A 31 -2.51 -19.57 5.19
N GLY A 32 -2.27 -18.74 4.18
CA GLY A 32 -2.84 -18.92 2.84
C GLY A 32 -2.39 -20.23 2.18
N ASN A 33 -1.08 -20.52 2.18
CA ASN A 33 -0.57 -21.79 1.60
C ASN A 33 -0.93 -23.01 2.44
N GLY A 34 -0.99 -22.88 3.77
CA GLY A 34 -1.42 -23.99 4.64
C GLY A 34 -2.87 -24.40 4.41
N LEU A 35 -3.77 -23.40 4.24
CA LEU A 35 -5.17 -23.66 3.91
C LEU A 35 -5.31 -24.24 2.50
N ALA A 36 -4.47 -23.85 1.54
CA ALA A 36 -4.47 -24.37 0.18
C ALA A 36 -4.13 -25.87 0.10
N GLN A 37 -3.35 -26.39 1.02
CA GLN A 37 -3.03 -27.83 1.08
C GLN A 37 -4.21 -28.67 1.61
N GLY A 38 -5.14 -28.04 2.36
CA GLY A 38 -6.31 -28.72 2.93
C GLY A 38 -7.57 -28.72 2.03
N GLY A 39 -7.55 -28.03 0.90
CA GLY A 39 -8.70 -27.86 0.01
C GLY A 39 -8.47 -26.79 -1.05
N ASP A 40 -9.54 -26.29 -1.65
CA ASP A 40 -9.47 -25.16 -2.59
C ASP A 40 -8.97 -23.91 -1.87
N GLY A 41 -7.67 -23.71 -1.83
CA GLY A 41 -6.97 -22.63 -1.12
C GLY A 41 -7.25 -21.24 -1.71
N VAL A 42 -8.51 -20.87 -1.66
CA VAL A 42 -9.00 -19.55 -2.06
C VAL A 42 -9.19 -18.73 -0.82
N MET A 43 -8.39 -17.69 -0.66
CA MET A 43 -8.55 -16.74 0.42
C MET A 43 -9.07 -15.43 -0.17
N THR A 44 -10.28 -15.05 0.22
CA THR A 44 -10.82 -13.72 -0.05
C THR A 44 -10.31 -12.78 1.02
N LEU A 45 -9.37 -11.89 0.68
CA LEU A 45 -8.90 -10.88 1.62
C LEU A 45 -9.86 -9.70 1.77
N MET A 46 -10.70 -9.45 0.77
CA MET A 46 -11.93 -8.64 0.79
C MET A 46 -12.68 -8.91 -0.52
N SER A 47 -13.93 -9.35 -0.46
CA SER A 47 -14.70 -9.60 -1.66
C SER A 47 -15.36 -8.32 -2.15
N ASP A 48 -15.02 -7.94 -3.36
CA ASP A 48 -15.89 -7.05 -4.14
C ASP A 48 -16.98 -7.87 -4.81
N SER A 49 -18.13 -7.24 -5.10
CA SER A 49 -19.32 -7.87 -5.71
C SER A 49 -19.07 -8.57 -7.05
N MET A 50 -17.88 -8.48 -7.60
CA MET A 50 -17.47 -9.03 -8.90
C MET A 50 -16.52 -10.23 -8.84
N ASN A 51 -16.30 -10.88 -7.71
CA ASN A 51 -15.40 -12.05 -7.58
C ASN A 51 -13.93 -11.85 -8.04
N TYR A 52 -13.45 -10.60 -8.14
CA TYR A 52 -12.11 -10.32 -8.64
C TYR A 52 -10.99 -10.54 -7.60
N ASN A 53 -11.30 -10.63 -6.32
CA ASN A 53 -10.31 -10.63 -5.23
C ASN A 53 -9.98 -12.02 -4.69
N LEU A 54 -10.16 -13.05 -5.49
CA LEU A 54 -9.81 -14.40 -5.11
C LEU A 54 -8.31 -14.65 -5.34
N VAL A 55 -7.55 -14.67 -4.26
CA VAL A 55 -6.15 -15.10 -4.29
C VAL A 55 -6.11 -16.62 -4.20
N HIS A 56 -5.73 -17.27 -5.29
CA HIS A 56 -5.53 -18.70 -5.32
C HIS A 56 -4.14 -19.08 -4.81
N PHE A 57 -4.04 -19.43 -3.54
CA PHE A 57 -2.84 -20.05 -3.00
C PHE A 57 -2.67 -21.46 -3.58
N GLY A 58 -1.45 -21.94 -3.69
CA GLY A 58 -1.16 -23.24 -4.32
C GLY A 58 -0.70 -23.14 -5.78
N LYS A 59 -0.76 -21.96 -6.39
CA LYS A 59 -0.10 -21.71 -7.67
C LYS A 59 1.42 -21.79 -7.54
N LYS A 60 2.11 -22.18 -8.62
CA LYS A 60 3.54 -22.44 -8.60
C LYS A 60 4.33 -21.30 -9.23
N GLY A 61 5.48 -20.99 -8.63
CA GLY A 61 6.46 -20.05 -9.19
C GLY A 61 5.90 -18.65 -9.42
N THR A 62 6.14 -18.08 -10.59
CA THR A 62 5.74 -16.71 -10.96
C THR A 62 4.23 -16.51 -11.05
N GLN A 63 3.45 -17.55 -11.26
CA GLN A 63 1.99 -17.46 -11.22
C GLN A 63 1.49 -17.08 -9.83
N MET A 64 2.14 -17.56 -8.77
CA MET A 64 1.84 -17.16 -7.39
C MET A 64 2.09 -15.67 -7.18
N MET A 65 3.16 -15.12 -7.77
CA MET A 65 3.45 -13.67 -7.68
C MET A 65 2.29 -12.84 -8.26
N ILE A 66 1.73 -13.24 -9.40
CA ILE A 66 0.60 -12.54 -10.03
C ILE A 66 -0.66 -12.69 -9.18
N GLU A 67 -0.92 -13.89 -8.64
CA GLU A 67 -2.07 -14.12 -7.76
C GLU A 67 -2.02 -13.24 -6.50
N LEU A 68 -0.84 -13.08 -5.89
CA LEU A 68 -0.67 -12.21 -4.72
C LEU A 68 -0.96 -10.74 -5.00
N LEU A 69 -0.68 -10.27 -6.23
CA LEU A 69 -0.99 -8.90 -6.62
C LEU A 69 -2.48 -8.64 -6.80
N LYS A 70 -3.31 -9.68 -6.95
CA LYS A 70 -4.78 -9.55 -6.97
C LYS A 70 -5.35 -9.16 -5.61
N GLY A 71 -4.69 -9.55 -4.50
CA GLY A 71 -5.04 -9.13 -3.14
C GLY A 71 -4.06 -8.10 -2.57
N SER A 72 -3.57 -7.22 -3.40
CA SER A 72 -2.51 -6.26 -3.06
C SER A 72 -2.96 -5.14 -2.12
N ASN A 73 -4.28 -4.96 -1.92
CA ASN A 73 -4.88 -4.07 -0.92
C ASN A 73 -4.39 -4.35 0.51
N VAL A 74 -4.01 -5.60 0.82
CA VAL A 74 -3.39 -5.98 2.11
C VAL A 74 -2.13 -5.15 2.41
N ILE A 75 -1.37 -4.76 1.39
CA ILE A 75 -0.15 -3.97 1.54
C ILE A 75 -0.44 -2.61 2.19
N LEU A 76 -1.64 -2.05 1.97
CA LEU A 76 -2.06 -0.79 2.58
C LEU A 76 -2.05 -0.85 4.12
N PHE A 77 -2.40 -1.99 4.71
CA PHE A 77 -2.32 -2.17 6.16
C PHE A 77 -0.87 -2.15 6.67
N PHE A 78 0.05 -2.69 5.89
CA PHE A 78 1.47 -2.71 6.22
C PHE A 78 2.18 -1.37 5.98
N LEU A 79 1.56 -0.45 5.24
CA LEU A 79 2.02 0.94 5.13
C LEU A 79 1.69 1.78 6.37
N ILE A 80 0.66 1.41 7.16
CA ILE A 80 0.25 2.14 8.36
C ILE A 80 1.42 2.36 9.35
N PRO A 81 2.15 1.32 9.82
CA PRO A 81 3.22 1.51 10.78
C PRO A 81 4.37 2.37 10.23
N ILE A 82 4.59 2.39 8.92
CA ILE A 82 5.59 3.24 8.27
C ILE A 82 5.15 4.70 8.34
N VAL A 83 3.92 4.99 7.92
CA VAL A 83 3.34 6.35 7.97
C VAL A 83 3.33 6.88 9.40
N ILE A 84 2.92 6.06 10.37
CA ILE A 84 2.90 6.43 11.78
C ILE A 84 4.31 6.77 12.27
N ASN A 85 5.30 5.96 11.96
CA ASN A 85 6.66 6.16 12.42
C ASN A 85 7.33 7.37 11.77
N VAL A 86 7.17 7.55 10.46
CA VAL A 86 7.83 8.63 9.70
C VAL A 86 7.18 9.99 9.97
N PHE A 87 5.85 10.04 9.99
CA PHE A 87 5.12 11.31 10.07
C PHE A 87 4.54 11.57 11.46
N ILE A 88 3.66 10.69 11.93
CA ILE A 88 2.73 11.01 13.00
C ILE A 88 3.42 10.99 14.36
N SER A 89 4.38 10.08 14.53
CA SER A 89 5.18 10.02 15.77
C SER A 89 5.93 11.33 16.05
N ASP A 90 6.37 12.04 15.01
CA ASP A 90 7.10 13.29 15.16
C ASP A 90 6.20 14.43 15.66
N PHE A 91 4.90 14.40 15.35
CA PHE A 91 3.92 15.30 15.96
C PHE A 91 3.68 14.95 17.42
N LYS A 92 3.50 13.66 17.71
CA LYS A 92 3.20 13.18 19.07
C LYS A 92 4.35 13.50 20.05
N TYR A 93 5.59 13.29 19.61
CA TYR A 93 6.79 13.56 20.44
C TYR A 93 7.32 14.96 20.27
N LYS A 94 6.64 15.84 19.53
CA LYS A 94 7.04 17.24 19.28
C LYS A 94 8.44 17.38 18.65
N THR A 95 8.99 16.33 18.06
CA THR A 95 10.31 16.34 17.43
C THR A 95 10.36 17.16 16.14
N ILE A 96 9.20 17.42 15.53
CA ILE A 96 9.06 18.33 14.38
C ILE A 96 9.57 19.74 14.71
N LYS A 97 9.37 20.24 15.94
CA LYS A 97 9.88 21.56 16.34
C LYS A 97 11.39 21.65 16.16
N ASN A 98 12.12 20.60 16.55
CA ASN A 98 13.57 20.55 16.40
C ASN A 98 13.97 20.61 14.92
N THR A 99 13.25 19.88 14.05
CA THR A 99 13.55 19.87 12.61
C THR A 99 13.26 21.22 11.96
N VAL A 100 12.21 21.92 12.39
CA VAL A 100 11.88 23.27 11.91
C VAL A 100 12.93 24.30 12.43
N SER A 101 13.46 24.15 13.65
CA SER A 101 14.48 25.05 14.20
C SER A 101 15.81 24.99 13.44
N TYR A 102 16.09 23.93 12.71
CA TYR A 102 17.22 23.82 11.78
C TYR A 102 17.01 24.56 10.44
N GLN A 103 16.09 25.52 10.36
CA GLN A 103 15.82 26.38 9.20
C GLN A 103 15.33 25.65 7.93
N TYR A 104 14.87 24.40 8.03
CA TYR A 104 14.22 23.74 6.91
C TYR A 104 12.80 24.29 6.71
N SER A 105 12.42 24.58 5.45
CA SER A 105 11.05 24.97 5.15
C SER A 105 10.07 23.82 5.47
N ARG A 106 8.87 24.15 5.93
CA ARG A 106 7.83 23.15 6.28
C ARG A 106 7.49 22.27 5.08
N THR A 107 7.44 22.84 3.88
CA THR A 107 7.23 22.10 2.63
C THR A 107 8.34 21.10 2.36
N THR A 108 9.59 21.46 2.57
CA THR A 108 10.74 20.55 2.40
C THR A 108 10.68 19.38 3.38
N ILE A 109 10.26 19.60 4.62
CA ILE A 109 10.08 18.55 5.62
C ILE A 109 8.96 17.60 5.19
N TYR A 110 7.81 18.14 4.77
CA TYR A 110 6.68 17.34 4.30
C TYR A 110 7.08 16.47 3.10
N LEU A 111 7.67 17.08 2.07
CA LEU A 111 8.06 16.37 0.85
C LEU A 111 9.13 15.30 1.09
N SER A 112 10.12 15.55 1.98
CA SER A 112 11.13 14.53 2.30
C SER A 112 10.52 13.31 2.98
N LYS A 113 9.57 13.49 3.89
CA LYS A 113 8.87 12.41 4.58
C LYS A 113 7.90 11.66 3.65
N MET A 114 7.17 12.40 2.80
CA MET A 114 6.32 11.80 1.77
C MET A 114 7.12 10.92 0.81
N LEU A 115 8.32 11.37 0.41
CA LEU A 115 9.20 10.62 -0.47
C LEU A 115 9.64 9.28 0.17
N ILE A 116 9.93 9.26 1.47
CA ILE A 116 10.23 8.01 2.17
C ILE A 116 9.03 7.06 2.15
N CYS A 117 7.84 7.58 2.45
CA CYS A 117 6.62 6.76 2.40
C CYS A 117 6.37 6.23 0.97
N ALA A 118 6.61 7.03 -0.07
CA ALA A 118 6.52 6.60 -1.46
C ALA A 118 7.55 5.52 -1.82
N LEU A 119 8.78 5.62 -1.31
CA LEU A 119 9.79 4.56 -1.46
C LEU A 119 9.32 3.24 -0.85
N PHE A 120 8.73 3.27 0.34
CA PHE A 120 8.19 2.07 0.96
C PHE A 120 6.92 1.55 0.26
N ALA A 121 6.12 2.43 -0.35
CA ALA A 121 5.01 2.05 -1.21
C ALA A 121 5.47 1.23 -2.44
N LEU A 122 6.70 1.42 -2.90
CA LEU A 122 7.34 0.60 -3.93
C LEU A 122 7.97 -0.69 -3.36
N ILE A 123 8.68 -0.58 -2.23
CA ILE A 123 9.45 -1.68 -1.65
C ILE A 123 8.53 -2.79 -1.11
N LEU A 124 7.40 -2.44 -0.46
CA LEU A 124 6.53 -3.42 0.17
C LEU A 124 5.86 -4.38 -0.81
N PRO A 125 5.30 -3.95 -1.97
CA PRO A 125 4.78 -4.88 -2.98
C PRO A 125 5.84 -5.85 -3.50
N ILE A 126 7.05 -5.35 -3.75
CA ILE A 126 8.18 -6.18 -4.19
C ILE A 126 8.52 -7.22 -3.11
N LEU A 127 8.63 -6.79 -1.86
CA LEU A 127 8.92 -7.68 -0.72
C LEU A 127 7.84 -8.76 -0.58
N TYR A 128 6.56 -8.38 -0.65
CA TYR A 128 5.42 -9.28 -0.52
C TYR A 128 5.44 -10.37 -1.61
N VAL A 129 5.67 -9.98 -2.85
CA VAL A 129 5.72 -10.87 -4.00
C VAL A 129 6.94 -11.81 -3.94
N VAL A 130 8.10 -11.31 -3.52
CA VAL A 130 9.33 -12.13 -3.35
C VAL A 130 9.15 -13.16 -2.24
N LEU A 131 8.58 -12.77 -1.10
CA LEU A 131 8.25 -13.70 -0.02
C LEU A 131 7.23 -14.75 -0.46
N GLY A 132 6.24 -14.34 -1.26
CA GLY A 132 5.26 -15.25 -1.85
C GLY A 132 5.87 -16.30 -2.78
N LEU A 133 6.84 -15.87 -3.60
CA LEU A 133 7.59 -16.81 -4.44
C LEU A 133 8.38 -17.82 -3.58
N MET A 134 9.07 -17.34 -2.55
CA MET A 134 9.81 -18.22 -1.64
C MET A 134 8.89 -19.25 -0.97
N MET A 135 7.72 -18.82 -0.49
CA MET A 135 6.73 -19.71 0.10
C MET A 135 6.16 -20.69 -0.91
N SER A 136 5.87 -20.24 -2.14
CA SER A 136 5.43 -21.13 -3.21
C SER A 136 6.44 -22.25 -3.51
N ILE A 137 7.73 -21.92 -3.52
CA ILE A 137 8.80 -22.91 -3.72
C ILE A 137 8.85 -23.93 -2.56
N LEU A 138 8.69 -23.48 -1.33
CA LEU A 138 8.72 -24.34 -0.14
C LEU A 138 7.55 -25.31 -0.09
N PHE A 139 6.33 -24.86 -0.41
CA PHE A 139 5.12 -25.67 -0.31
C PHE A 139 4.80 -26.46 -1.57
N ASN A 140 5.07 -25.92 -2.76
CA ASN A 140 4.61 -26.46 -4.03
C ASN A 140 5.76 -26.98 -4.93
N GLY A 141 7.00 -26.86 -4.44
CA GLY A 141 8.22 -27.25 -5.16
C GLY A 141 8.69 -26.19 -6.17
N PHE A 142 9.91 -26.40 -6.66
CA PHE A 142 10.57 -25.49 -7.59
C PHE A 142 9.94 -25.62 -9.00
N VAL A 143 9.66 -24.49 -9.60
CA VAL A 143 9.26 -24.38 -11.00
C VAL A 143 10.12 -23.32 -11.69
N SER A 144 10.44 -23.55 -12.96
CA SER A 144 11.23 -22.62 -13.76
C SER A 144 10.57 -21.24 -13.83
N ILE A 145 11.33 -20.21 -13.47
CA ILE A 145 10.89 -18.81 -13.55
C ILE A 145 10.92 -18.36 -15.00
N ARG A 146 9.78 -17.93 -15.54
CA ARG A 146 9.68 -17.40 -16.90
C ARG A 146 9.90 -15.89 -16.89
N LEU A 147 10.82 -15.41 -17.71
CA LEU A 147 11.14 -13.99 -17.80
C LEU A 147 9.92 -13.13 -18.19
N SER A 148 9.07 -13.64 -19.09
CA SER A 148 7.83 -12.94 -19.50
C SER A 148 6.86 -12.68 -18.35
N GLU A 149 6.75 -13.63 -17.41
CA GLU A 149 5.88 -13.49 -16.22
C GLU A 149 6.48 -12.51 -15.21
N LEU A 150 7.81 -12.49 -15.04
CA LEU A 150 8.48 -11.47 -14.20
C LEU A 150 8.27 -10.05 -14.74
N ILE A 151 8.35 -9.88 -16.06
CA ILE A 151 8.07 -8.58 -16.68
C ILE A 151 6.62 -8.17 -16.42
N THR A 152 5.67 -9.11 -16.46
CA THR A 152 4.25 -8.83 -16.14
C THR A 152 4.09 -8.42 -14.68
N VAL A 153 4.72 -9.10 -13.75
CA VAL A 153 4.73 -8.74 -12.31
C VAL A 153 5.27 -7.32 -12.10
N LEU A 154 6.41 -6.99 -12.72
CA LEU A 154 6.98 -5.64 -12.62
C LEU A 154 6.05 -4.57 -13.21
N LYS A 155 5.41 -4.84 -14.34
CA LYS A 155 4.42 -3.93 -14.94
C LYS A 155 3.25 -3.68 -13.99
N ILE A 156 2.70 -4.73 -13.38
CA ILE A 156 1.59 -4.60 -12.41
C ILE A 156 2.02 -3.72 -11.23
N ILE A 157 3.19 -4.00 -10.62
CA ILE A 157 3.69 -3.21 -9.49
C ILE A 157 3.87 -1.73 -9.86
N LEU A 158 4.42 -1.44 -11.04
CA LEU A 158 4.61 -0.07 -11.50
C LEU A 158 3.28 0.65 -11.75
N LEU A 159 2.29 -0.04 -12.31
CA LEU A 159 0.95 0.52 -12.52
C LEU A 159 0.19 0.73 -11.21
N GLN A 160 0.38 -0.12 -10.22
CA GLN A 160 -0.22 0.05 -8.88
C GLN A 160 0.45 1.16 -8.05
N LEU A 161 1.68 1.56 -8.40
CA LEU A 161 2.47 2.51 -7.60
C LEU A 161 1.79 3.86 -7.36
N PRO A 162 1.18 4.55 -8.35
CA PRO A 162 0.47 5.81 -8.12
C PRO A 162 -0.67 5.67 -7.11
N LEU A 163 -1.40 4.56 -7.13
CA LEU A 163 -2.48 4.29 -6.20
C LEU A 163 -1.97 4.11 -4.77
N TYR A 164 -0.88 3.35 -4.57
CA TYR A 164 -0.24 3.22 -3.25
C TYR A 164 0.25 4.57 -2.72
N ILE A 165 0.91 5.36 -3.55
CA ILE A 165 1.41 6.69 -3.14
C ILE A 165 0.24 7.62 -2.81
N GLY A 166 -0.80 7.65 -3.63
CA GLY A 166 -1.99 8.46 -3.42
C GLY A 166 -2.70 8.11 -2.11
N PHE A 167 -2.95 6.82 -1.87
CA PHE A 167 -3.58 6.35 -0.63
C PHE A 167 -2.71 6.61 0.60
N THR A 168 -1.40 6.38 0.49
CA THR A 168 -0.44 6.70 1.56
C THR A 168 -0.45 8.19 1.89
N GLY A 169 -0.56 9.06 0.89
CA GLY A 169 -0.72 10.50 1.07
C GLY A 169 -1.99 10.87 1.83
N MET A 170 -3.11 10.19 1.55
CA MET A 170 -4.36 10.37 2.31
C MET A 170 -4.22 9.92 3.78
N MET A 171 -3.55 8.79 4.03
CA MET A 171 -3.22 8.37 5.40
C MET A 171 -2.42 9.44 6.15
N ILE A 172 -1.42 10.04 5.50
CA ILE A 172 -0.59 11.11 6.06
C ILE A 172 -1.45 12.34 6.36
N PHE A 173 -2.29 12.77 5.40
CA PHE A 173 -3.19 13.90 5.57
C PHE A 173 -4.09 13.74 6.80
N ILE A 174 -4.78 12.60 6.92
CA ILE A 174 -5.65 12.29 8.07
C ILE A 174 -4.84 12.26 9.37
N GLY A 175 -3.66 11.63 9.36
CA GLY A 175 -2.79 11.55 10.54
C GLY A 175 -2.33 12.91 11.03
N ILE A 176 -2.00 13.83 10.12
CA ILE A 176 -1.65 15.22 10.46
C ILE A 176 -2.89 15.98 10.94
N LEU A 177 -4.03 15.79 10.27
CA LEU A 177 -5.29 16.48 10.60
C LEU A 177 -5.71 16.20 12.04
N PHE A 178 -5.61 14.97 12.50
CA PHE A 178 -6.02 14.57 13.86
C PHE A 178 -4.86 14.47 14.86
N LYS A 179 -3.59 14.60 14.42
CA LYS A 179 -2.37 14.40 15.23
C LYS A 179 -2.40 13.07 16.02
N SER A 180 -2.99 12.05 15.47
CA SER A 180 -3.27 10.79 16.16
C SER A 180 -2.92 9.57 15.30
N ASN A 181 -2.13 8.67 15.89
CA ASN A 181 -1.83 7.37 15.28
C ASN A 181 -3.12 6.55 15.06
N MET A 182 -4.04 6.64 16.03
CA MET A 182 -5.30 5.91 16.00
C MET A 182 -6.19 6.36 14.84
N ALA A 183 -6.23 7.68 14.56
CA ALA A 183 -7.00 8.22 13.45
C ALA A 183 -6.52 7.68 12.09
N THR A 184 -5.22 7.58 11.86
CA THR A 184 -4.65 7.00 10.63
C THR A 184 -5.01 5.54 10.48
N THR A 185 -4.87 4.76 11.56
CA THR A 185 -5.20 3.34 11.55
C THR A 185 -6.69 3.11 11.31
N LEU A 186 -7.55 3.83 12.05
CA LEU A 186 -9.00 3.76 11.88
C LEU A 186 -9.44 4.18 10.47
N PHE A 187 -8.86 5.27 9.94
CA PHE A 187 -9.16 5.69 8.59
C PHE A 187 -8.88 4.58 7.57
N THR A 188 -7.70 3.96 7.64
CA THR A 188 -7.33 2.90 6.68
C THR A 188 -8.26 1.70 6.76
N ILE A 189 -8.61 1.28 7.98
CA ILE A 189 -9.51 0.13 8.20
C ILE A 189 -10.94 0.50 7.77
N LEU A 190 -11.47 1.61 8.28
CA LEU A 190 -12.85 2.03 8.00
C LEU A 190 -13.05 2.36 6.52
N TYR A 191 -12.07 2.95 5.85
CA TYR A 191 -12.16 3.26 4.44
C TYR A 191 -12.45 2.00 3.62
N GLN A 192 -11.71 0.92 3.83
CA GLN A 192 -11.90 -0.32 3.09
C GLN A 192 -13.28 -0.94 3.38
N PHE A 193 -13.72 -0.95 4.64
CA PHE A 193 -15.06 -1.42 4.98
C PHE A 193 -16.17 -0.52 4.40
N MET A 194 -16.03 0.79 4.50
CA MET A 194 -17.02 1.74 3.97
C MET A 194 -17.18 1.59 2.45
N MET A 195 -16.09 1.38 1.70
CA MET A 195 -16.17 1.22 0.26
C MET A 195 -16.92 -0.05 -0.13
N ILE A 196 -16.77 -1.15 0.62
CA ILE A 196 -17.57 -2.37 0.43
C ILE A 196 -19.08 -2.09 0.63
N PHE A 197 -19.44 -1.38 1.70
CA PHE A 197 -20.86 -1.03 1.95
C PHE A 197 -21.40 -0.07 0.88
N ILE A 198 -20.63 0.92 0.48
CA ILE A 198 -21.06 1.90 -0.53
C ILE A 198 -21.25 1.20 -1.89
N SER A 199 -20.34 0.33 -2.29
CA SER A 199 -20.47 -0.45 -3.54
C SER A 199 -21.68 -1.37 -3.54
N ALA A 200 -22.02 -1.96 -2.40
CA ALA A 200 -23.19 -2.80 -2.24
C ALA A 200 -24.52 -2.02 -2.36
N ILE A 201 -24.57 -0.78 -1.88
CA ILE A 201 -25.76 0.08 -1.92
C ILE A 201 -25.88 0.81 -3.27
N ALA A 202 -24.77 1.31 -3.78
CA ALA A 202 -24.70 2.15 -4.98
C ALA A 202 -24.33 1.34 -6.23
N THR A 203 -25.03 0.25 -6.50
CA THR A 203 -24.78 -0.63 -7.67
C THR A 203 -24.92 0.09 -9.01
N SER A 204 -25.69 1.17 -9.06
CA SER A 204 -25.87 1.99 -10.27
C SER A 204 -24.72 2.97 -10.54
N ILE A 205 -23.90 3.26 -9.56
CA ILE A 205 -22.76 4.16 -9.69
C ILE A 205 -21.52 3.29 -9.74
N HIS A 206 -20.78 3.33 -10.85
CA HIS A 206 -19.50 2.60 -11.01
C HIS A 206 -18.39 3.16 -10.09
N LEU A 207 -18.66 3.15 -8.77
CA LEU A 207 -17.73 3.66 -7.74
C LEU A 207 -16.43 2.84 -7.70
N SER A 208 -16.51 1.57 -8.05
CA SER A 208 -15.36 0.68 -8.17
C SER A 208 -14.29 1.18 -9.17
N GLU A 209 -14.69 1.99 -10.15
CA GLU A 209 -13.77 2.58 -11.13
C GLU A 209 -13.01 3.81 -10.59
N ILE A 210 -13.46 4.39 -9.47
CA ILE A 210 -12.91 5.64 -8.88
C ILE A 210 -12.21 5.36 -7.56
N ASP A 211 -12.52 4.24 -6.91
CA ASP A 211 -11.90 3.89 -5.64
C ASP A 211 -10.48 3.36 -5.83
N PRO A 212 -9.46 3.96 -5.17
CA PRO A 212 -8.07 3.53 -5.32
C PRO A 212 -7.82 2.10 -4.82
N VAL A 213 -8.61 1.58 -3.88
CA VAL A 213 -8.43 0.22 -3.34
C VAL A 213 -8.90 -0.82 -4.33
N THR A 214 -10.09 -0.65 -4.92
CA THR A 214 -10.61 -1.54 -5.98
C THR A 214 -9.79 -1.41 -7.26
N CYS A 215 -9.31 -0.23 -7.60
CA CYS A 215 -8.39 -0.01 -8.72
C CYS A 215 -7.07 -0.79 -8.58
N LEU A 216 -6.54 -0.94 -7.35
CA LEU A 216 -5.34 -1.77 -7.11
C LEU A 216 -5.55 -3.22 -7.54
N ASP A 217 -6.68 -3.79 -7.16
CA ASP A 217 -6.98 -5.18 -7.46
C ASP A 217 -7.27 -5.39 -8.95
N HIS A 218 -7.97 -4.45 -9.58
CA HIS A 218 -8.24 -4.50 -11.03
C HIS A 218 -6.95 -4.53 -11.85
N LEU A 219 -5.94 -3.73 -11.51
CA LEU A 219 -4.66 -3.69 -12.25
C LEU A 219 -3.89 -5.01 -12.25
N ALA A 220 -4.16 -5.90 -11.30
CA ALA A 220 -3.55 -7.22 -11.28
C ALA A 220 -4.06 -8.16 -12.40
N TYR A 221 -5.20 -7.84 -13.02
CA TYR A 221 -5.79 -8.60 -14.14
C TYR A 221 -5.38 -8.05 -15.52
N LEU A 222 -4.21 -7.45 -15.65
CA LEU A 222 -3.70 -6.74 -16.84
C LEU A 222 -3.99 -7.41 -18.18
N ASN A 223 -3.88 -8.74 -18.25
CA ASN A 223 -4.10 -9.50 -19.49
C ASN A 223 -5.54 -9.51 -19.98
N ASN A 224 -6.49 -9.18 -19.09
CA ASN A 224 -7.92 -9.19 -19.37
C ASN A 224 -8.52 -7.78 -19.43
N LEU A 225 -7.71 -6.73 -19.18
CA LEU A 225 -8.18 -5.36 -19.15
C LEU A 225 -8.02 -4.65 -20.49
N SER A 226 -8.99 -3.84 -20.86
CA SER A 226 -8.85 -2.91 -21.96
C SER A 226 -7.86 -1.79 -21.57
N THR A 227 -7.13 -1.27 -22.56
CA THR A 227 -6.20 -0.16 -22.34
C THR A 227 -6.88 1.07 -21.74
N SER A 228 -8.16 1.30 -22.07
CA SER A 228 -8.96 2.41 -21.52
C SER A 228 -9.15 2.30 -20.01
N ILE A 229 -9.34 1.10 -19.46
CA ILE A 229 -9.48 0.89 -18.01
C ILE A 229 -8.14 1.16 -17.32
N ILE A 230 -7.03 0.71 -17.89
CA ILE A 230 -5.69 0.96 -17.34
C ILE A 230 -5.44 2.48 -17.22
N TYR A 231 -5.73 3.25 -18.28
CA TYR A 231 -5.54 4.71 -18.22
C TYR A 231 -6.47 5.39 -17.21
N LYS A 232 -7.70 4.92 -17.05
CA LYS A 232 -8.61 5.44 -16.02
C LYS A 232 -8.08 5.20 -14.61
N THR A 233 -7.63 3.98 -14.31
CA THR A 233 -7.10 3.64 -12.98
C THR A 233 -5.82 4.40 -12.65
N GLU A 234 -4.92 4.57 -13.61
CA GLU A 234 -3.73 5.42 -13.48
C GLU A 234 -4.12 6.88 -13.18
N PHE A 235 -5.09 7.42 -13.91
CA PHE A 235 -5.59 8.78 -13.70
C PHE A 235 -6.16 8.98 -12.30
N VAL A 236 -6.89 8.00 -11.77
CA VAL A 236 -7.37 7.99 -10.38
C VAL A 236 -6.18 8.08 -9.41
N GLY A 237 -5.15 7.26 -9.60
CA GLY A 237 -3.95 7.28 -8.76
C GLY A 237 -3.27 8.66 -8.75
N PHE A 238 -3.10 9.29 -9.92
CA PHE A 238 -2.53 10.63 -10.03
C PHE A 238 -3.39 11.70 -9.36
N ILE A 239 -4.71 11.64 -9.49
CA ILE A 239 -5.63 12.56 -8.81
C ILE A 239 -5.48 12.42 -7.30
N PHE A 240 -5.45 11.20 -6.77
CA PHE A 240 -5.26 10.97 -5.34
C PHE A 240 -3.91 11.49 -4.84
N ILE A 241 -2.83 11.35 -5.61
CA ILE A 241 -1.53 11.96 -5.28
C ILE A 241 -1.66 13.48 -5.21
N LEU A 242 -2.25 14.12 -6.21
CA LEU A 242 -2.39 15.58 -6.26
C LEU A 242 -3.23 16.11 -5.08
N ILE A 243 -4.38 15.50 -4.83
CA ILE A 243 -5.26 15.88 -3.71
C ILE A 243 -4.53 15.70 -2.38
N SER A 244 -3.90 14.55 -2.15
CA SER A 244 -3.22 14.27 -0.89
C SER A 244 -2.01 15.18 -0.65
N LEU A 245 -1.24 15.49 -1.69
CA LEU A 245 -0.11 16.43 -1.60
C LEU A 245 -0.58 17.85 -1.31
N THR A 246 -1.57 18.36 -2.04
CA THR A 246 -2.06 19.72 -1.85
C THR A 246 -2.68 19.93 -0.48
N LEU A 247 -3.59 19.04 -0.07
CA LEU A 247 -4.24 19.09 1.23
C LEU A 247 -3.23 18.85 2.37
N GLY A 248 -2.31 17.90 2.18
CA GLY A 248 -1.31 17.58 3.19
C GLY A 248 -0.32 18.71 3.41
N ILE A 249 0.20 19.35 2.35
CA ILE A 249 1.08 20.53 2.46
C ILE A 249 0.32 21.69 3.09
N TYR A 250 -0.92 21.96 2.66
CA TYR A 250 -1.74 23.01 3.21
C TYR A 250 -1.90 22.88 4.71
N VAL A 251 -2.39 21.73 5.19
CA VAL A 251 -2.58 21.49 6.62
C VAL A 251 -1.26 21.54 7.38
N PHE A 252 -0.18 20.98 6.83
CA PHE A 252 1.13 20.98 7.48
C PHE A 252 1.73 22.37 7.62
N CYS A 253 1.55 23.25 6.62
CA CYS A 253 2.10 24.61 6.62
C CYS A 253 1.31 25.57 7.52
N TYR A 254 -0.02 25.49 7.49
CA TYR A 254 -0.87 26.45 8.21
C TYR A 254 -1.21 26.03 9.63
N ARG A 255 -0.95 24.78 9.99
CA ARG A 255 -1.26 24.30 11.34
C ARG A 255 -0.15 24.64 12.32
N ASP A 256 -0.54 25.12 13.50
CA ASP A 256 0.39 25.36 14.59
C ASP A 256 1.07 24.07 15.03
N ILE A 257 2.40 24.07 15.00
CA ILE A 257 3.28 23.04 15.52
C ILE A 257 3.53 23.34 17.00
N ALA A 258 2.42 23.51 17.75
CA ALA A 258 2.51 23.83 19.16
C ALA A 258 2.80 22.58 20.03
#